data_a81e555d9b3925fe2077bfa146bb8c24
#
_entry.id   a81e555d9b3925fe2077bfa146bb8c24
#
_cell.length_a   1.000
_cell.length_b   1.000
_cell.length_c   1.000
_cell.angle_alpha   90.00
_cell.angle_beta   90.00
_cell.angle_gamma   90.00
#
_symmetry.space_group_name_H-M   'P 1'
#
loop_
_entity.id
_entity.type
_entity.pdbx_description
1 polymer ?
#
loop_
_entity_poly.entity_id
_entity_poly.type
_entity_poly.pdbx_seq_one_letter_code
_entity_poly.pdbx_strand_id
1 'polypeptide(L)'
;ENRALEVTYLYGASGTGKTRGIFEKHDRKSICRITDYGGRNGVRFDAYHCQDVLVLEEFHSQIPISAMLNYLDIYPLTLPARYTDRTACYTKVYITSNIPLEEQYRDIQRYQMETWRAFLRRVQNVIEYLPDGSTVQHKKGGFPCDTK
;
A
#
# COMPACT_ATOMS: atom_id res chain seq x y z
N GLU A 1 -15.19 15.16 -4.27
CA GLU A 1 -13.90 15.83 -4.38
C GLU A 1 -12.78 14.81 -4.28
N ASN A 2 -11.75 14.93 -5.13
CA ASN A 2 -10.68 13.95 -5.20
C ASN A 2 -9.74 14.07 -4.01
N ARG A 3 -9.16 12.93 -3.60
CA ARG A 3 -8.19 12.91 -2.52
C ARG A 3 -6.80 13.19 -3.06
N ALA A 4 -6.00 13.93 -2.28
CA ALA A 4 -4.56 13.99 -2.53
C ALA A 4 -3.96 12.74 -1.91
N LEU A 5 -3.40 11.86 -2.72
CA LEU A 5 -2.97 10.55 -2.24
C LEU A 5 -1.53 10.27 -2.65
N GLU A 6 -0.71 9.92 -1.66
CA GLU A 6 0.67 9.51 -1.90
C GLU A 6 0.84 8.08 -1.40
N VAL A 7 1.30 7.19 -2.27
CA VAL A 7 1.47 5.78 -1.97
C VAL A 7 2.95 5.42 -2.02
N THR A 8 3.45 4.84 -0.94
CA THR A 8 4.85 4.44 -0.82
C THR A 8 4.94 2.95 -0.50
N TYR A 9 5.74 2.23 -1.27
CA TYR A 9 5.99 0.80 -1.06
C TYR A 9 7.36 0.67 -0.39
N LEU A 10 7.37 0.05 0.80
CA LEU A 10 8.59 -0.15 1.58
C LEU A 10 8.87 -1.64 1.66
N TYR A 11 10.06 -2.07 1.24
CA TYR A 11 10.37 -3.49 1.33
C TYR A 11 11.78 -3.73 1.85
N GLY A 12 11.99 -4.94 2.36
CA GLY A 12 13.23 -5.35 2.94
C GLY A 12 12.98 -6.43 3.98
N ALA A 13 14.04 -7.02 4.50
CA ALA A 13 13.93 -8.08 5.50
C ALA A 13 13.26 -7.57 6.77
N SER A 14 12.69 -8.48 7.54
CA SER A 14 12.09 -8.15 8.82
C SER A 14 13.12 -7.49 9.74
N GLY A 15 12.67 -6.53 10.53
CA GLY A 15 13.54 -5.89 11.51
C GLY A 15 14.43 -4.81 10.96
N THR A 16 14.21 -4.38 9.72
CA THR A 16 15.03 -3.32 9.13
C THR A 16 14.50 -1.91 9.38
N GLY A 17 13.38 -1.79 10.11
CA GLY A 17 12.88 -0.48 10.53
C GLY A 17 11.79 0.12 9.67
N LYS A 18 11.16 -0.67 8.79
CA LYS A 18 10.13 -0.14 7.90
C LYS A 18 8.97 0.50 8.67
N THR A 19 8.38 -0.26 9.58
CA THR A 19 7.24 0.24 10.37
C THR A 19 7.67 1.33 11.32
N ARG A 20 8.85 1.16 11.96
CA ARG A 20 9.36 2.18 12.87
C ARG A 20 9.49 3.53 12.17
N GLY A 21 10.00 3.53 10.95
CA GLY A 21 10.16 4.77 10.19
C GLY A 21 8.85 5.51 9.97
N ILE A 22 7.78 4.76 9.74
CA ILE A 22 6.46 5.37 9.57
C ILE A 22 6.01 6.04 10.87
N PHE A 23 6.17 5.35 12.00
CA PHE A 23 5.76 5.89 13.29
C PHE A 23 6.62 7.06 13.74
N GLU A 24 7.85 7.16 13.23
CA GLU A 24 8.70 8.30 13.53
C GLU A 24 8.32 9.53 12.71
N LYS A 25 7.73 9.33 11.53
CA LYS A 25 7.34 10.43 10.66
C LYS A 25 5.97 11.00 10.98
N HIS A 26 5.09 10.18 11.54
CA HIS A 26 3.69 10.56 11.69
C HIS A 26 3.24 10.35 13.13
N ASP A 27 2.31 11.21 13.57
CA ASP A 27 1.69 11.04 14.88
C ASP A 27 0.96 9.70 14.92
N ARG A 28 1.17 8.96 15.99
CA ARG A 28 0.55 7.63 16.16
C ARG A 28 -0.97 7.67 15.99
N LYS A 29 -1.59 8.75 16.45
CA LYS A 29 -3.04 8.90 16.35
C LYS A 29 -3.52 9.05 14.90
N SER A 30 -2.65 9.48 14.00
CA SER A 30 -3.00 9.67 12.60
C SER A 30 -2.75 8.43 11.75
N ILE A 31 -2.36 7.33 12.36
CA ILE A 31 -1.98 6.10 11.63
C ILE A 31 -3.01 5.00 11.89
N CYS A 32 -3.53 4.41 10.83
CA CYS A 32 -4.30 3.18 10.91
C CYS A 32 -3.49 2.06 10.27
N ARG A 33 -3.13 1.04 11.05
CA ARG A 33 -2.39 -0.13 10.57
C ARG A 33 -3.35 -1.26 10.29
N ILE A 34 -3.23 -1.84 9.11
CA ILE A 34 -3.97 -3.04 8.72
C ILE A 34 -2.98 -4.19 8.69
N THR A 35 -3.20 -5.18 9.54
CA THR A 35 -2.37 -6.38 9.62
C THR A 35 -3.16 -7.64 9.29
N ASP A 36 -4.48 -7.55 9.30
CA ASP A 36 -5.37 -8.67 9.01
C ASP A 36 -6.13 -8.35 7.73
N TYR A 37 -5.94 -9.18 6.72
CA TYR A 37 -6.54 -8.95 5.42
C TYR A 37 -7.83 -9.72 5.22
N GLY A 38 -8.33 -10.37 6.26
CA GLY A 38 -9.68 -10.92 6.29
C GLY A 38 -9.91 -12.17 5.45
N GLY A 39 -8.90 -12.66 4.78
CA GLY A 39 -9.04 -13.83 3.95
C GLY A 39 -10.22 -13.71 2.98
N ARG A 40 -11.14 -14.68 3.08
CA ARG A 40 -12.28 -14.75 2.18
C ARG A 40 -13.21 -13.54 2.31
N ASN A 41 -13.30 -12.96 3.49
CA ASN A 41 -14.22 -11.84 3.73
C ASN A 41 -13.66 -10.48 3.34
N GLY A 42 -12.39 -10.43 2.94
CA GLY A 42 -11.76 -9.18 2.55
C GLY A 42 -11.35 -8.33 3.72
N VAL A 43 -10.74 -7.21 3.42
CA VAL A 43 -10.22 -6.29 4.43
C VAL A 43 -11.38 -5.59 5.13
N ARG A 44 -11.26 -5.50 6.46
CA ARG A 44 -12.23 -4.77 7.28
C ARG A 44 -11.54 -3.54 7.86
N PHE A 45 -12.25 -2.43 7.82
CA PHE A 45 -11.72 -1.16 8.28
C PHE A 45 -12.37 -0.73 9.59
N ASP A 46 -12.65 -1.71 10.46
CA ASP A 46 -13.36 -1.45 11.71
C ASP A 46 -12.61 -0.48 12.61
N ALA A 47 -11.28 -0.54 12.61
CA ALA A 47 -10.46 0.34 13.42
C ALA A 47 -10.14 1.67 12.73
N TYR A 48 -10.61 1.87 11.53
CA TYR A 48 -10.32 3.09 10.80
C TYR A 48 -11.29 4.19 11.21
N HIS A 49 -10.73 5.33 11.60
CA HIS A 49 -11.51 6.50 12.04
C HIS A 49 -11.00 7.74 11.34
N CYS A 50 -10.93 7.70 10.02
CA CYS A 50 -10.52 8.83 9.19
C CYS A 50 -9.07 9.27 9.42
N GLN A 51 -8.21 8.35 9.88
CA GLN A 51 -6.78 8.66 10.02
C GLN A 51 -6.20 9.04 8.67
N ASP A 52 -5.22 9.94 8.70
CA ASP A 52 -4.61 10.44 7.48
C ASP A 52 -3.65 9.44 6.83
N VAL A 53 -3.10 8.51 7.63
CA VAL A 53 -2.10 7.56 7.18
C VAL A 53 -2.65 6.15 7.29
N LEU A 54 -2.64 5.43 6.18
CA LEU A 54 -3.04 4.03 6.14
C LEU A 54 -1.79 3.18 5.89
N VAL A 55 -1.57 2.16 6.72
CA VAL A 55 -0.44 1.26 6.58
C VAL A 55 -0.95 -0.15 6.34
N LEU A 56 -0.55 -0.74 5.23
CA LEU A 56 -0.86 -2.13 4.89
C LEU A 56 0.39 -2.94 5.18
N GLU A 57 0.40 -3.68 6.29
CA GLU A 57 1.59 -4.34 6.80
C GLU A 57 1.77 -5.73 6.20
N GLU A 58 3.03 -6.09 5.96
CA GLU A 58 3.41 -7.43 5.52
C GLU A 58 2.59 -7.90 4.32
N PHE A 59 2.58 -7.05 3.32
CA PHE A 59 1.76 -7.27 2.15
C PHE A 59 2.36 -8.33 1.24
N HIS A 60 1.57 -9.33 0.87
CA HIS A 60 1.95 -10.41 -0.03
C HIS A 60 0.79 -10.72 -0.98
N SER A 61 0.23 -9.70 -1.58
CA SER A 61 -0.86 -9.84 -2.54
C SER A 61 -2.12 -10.47 -1.93
N GLN A 62 -2.34 -10.28 -0.62
CA GLN A 62 -3.52 -10.81 0.06
C GLN A 62 -4.81 -10.13 -0.35
N ILE A 63 -4.71 -8.89 -0.83
CA ILE A 63 -5.88 -8.14 -1.27
C ILE A 63 -6.00 -8.32 -2.78
N PRO A 64 -7.17 -8.71 -3.31
CA PRO A 64 -7.35 -8.77 -4.76
C PRO A 64 -6.99 -7.44 -5.39
N ILE A 65 -6.31 -7.48 -6.53
CA ILE A 65 -5.80 -6.27 -7.14
C ILE A 65 -6.92 -5.27 -7.48
N SER A 66 -8.11 -5.77 -7.81
CA SER A 66 -9.25 -4.88 -8.09
C SER A 66 -9.61 -4.04 -6.87
N ALA A 67 -9.55 -4.63 -5.67
CA ALA A 67 -9.79 -3.87 -4.44
C ALA A 67 -8.66 -2.90 -4.16
N MET A 68 -7.41 -3.33 -4.37
CA MET A 68 -6.26 -2.43 -4.18
C MET A 68 -6.35 -1.21 -5.08
N LEU A 69 -6.78 -1.39 -6.32
CA LEU A 69 -6.91 -0.26 -7.23
C LEU A 69 -7.87 0.78 -6.65
N ASN A 70 -8.94 0.34 -5.99
CA ASN A 70 -9.87 1.27 -5.36
C ASN A 70 -9.27 1.92 -4.13
N TYR A 71 -8.61 1.16 -3.26
CA TYR A 71 -8.02 1.73 -2.04
C TYR A 71 -6.96 2.77 -2.37
N LEU A 72 -6.27 2.62 -3.49
CA LEU A 72 -5.18 3.52 -3.89
C LEU A 72 -5.61 4.58 -4.89
N ASP A 73 -6.90 4.72 -5.13
CA ASP A 73 -7.40 5.69 -6.08
C ASP A 73 -7.67 7.03 -5.40
N ILE A 74 -7.60 8.09 -6.18
CA ILE A 74 -7.82 9.45 -5.67
C ILE A 74 -9.30 9.78 -5.52
N TYR A 75 -10.19 8.96 -6.06
CA TYR A 75 -11.62 9.24 -6.00
C TYR A 75 -12.20 8.89 -4.64
N PRO A 76 -13.30 9.56 -4.24
CA PRO A 76 -13.93 9.23 -2.96
C PRO A 76 -14.30 7.75 -2.87
N LEU A 77 -14.15 7.18 -1.69
CA LEU A 77 -14.30 5.75 -1.51
C LEU A 77 -14.92 5.46 -0.14
N THR A 78 -15.84 4.51 -0.13
CA THR A 78 -16.44 3.99 1.10
C THR A 78 -15.73 2.67 1.45
N LEU A 79 -15.28 2.55 2.68
CA LEU A 79 -14.53 1.40 3.17
C LEU A 79 -15.46 0.50 3.98
N PRO A 80 -15.42 -0.83 3.78
CA PRO A 80 -16.28 -1.73 4.53
C PRO A 80 -15.84 -1.82 5.99
N ALA A 81 -16.81 -1.72 6.90
CA ALA A 81 -16.60 -1.86 8.31
C ALA A 81 -17.78 -2.59 8.92
N ARG A 82 -17.61 -3.06 10.17
CA ARG A 82 -18.51 -4.02 10.76
C ARG A 82 -19.94 -3.52 10.91
N TYR A 83 -20.12 -2.34 11.49
CA TYR A 83 -21.44 -1.84 11.78
C TYR A 83 -21.91 -0.76 10.82
N THR A 84 -20.99 0.07 10.40
CA THR A 84 -21.28 1.14 9.46
C THR A 84 -20.02 1.37 8.62
N ASP A 85 -20.22 1.61 7.35
CA ASP A 85 -19.09 1.85 6.46
C ASP A 85 -18.38 3.13 6.83
N ARG A 86 -17.08 3.19 6.48
CA ARG A 86 -16.25 4.35 6.76
C ARG A 86 -15.93 5.06 5.45
N THR A 87 -15.74 6.36 5.51
CA THR A 87 -15.27 7.12 4.36
C THR A 87 -13.75 7.17 4.37
N ALA A 88 -13.13 6.92 3.23
CA ALA A 88 -11.68 6.97 3.12
C ALA A 88 -11.23 8.43 3.18
N CYS A 89 -10.43 8.76 4.20
CA CYS A 89 -9.91 10.12 4.41
C CYS A 89 -8.40 10.17 4.29
N TYR A 90 -7.72 9.01 4.21
CA TYR A 90 -6.27 8.98 4.22
C TYR A 90 -5.70 9.66 2.97
N THR A 91 -4.58 10.32 3.16
CA THR A 91 -3.83 10.96 2.07
C THR A 91 -2.49 10.28 1.84
N LYS A 92 -2.05 9.42 2.75
CA LYS A 92 -0.81 8.68 2.62
C LYS A 92 -1.06 7.22 2.87
N VAL A 93 -0.54 6.37 1.98
CA VAL A 93 -0.62 4.92 2.13
C VAL A 93 0.81 4.38 2.10
N TYR A 94 1.14 3.57 3.10
CA TYR A 94 2.39 2.83 3.13
C TYR A 94 2.07 1.35 3.01
N ILE A 95 2.74 0.69 2.07
CA ILE A 95 2.63 -0.76 1.90
C ILE A 95 3.97 -1.33 2.31
N THR A 96 4.02 -2.10 3.40
CA THR A 96 5.27 -2.71 3.83
C THR A 96 5.29 -4.17 3.42
N SER A 97 6.45 -4.67 3.03
CA SER A 97 6.60 -6.04 2.58
C SER A 97 8.05 -6.48 2.74
N ASN A 98 8.29 -7.77 2.75
CA ASN A 98 9.66 -8.27 2.70
C ASN A 98 10.07 -8.72 1.29
N ILE A 99 9.22 -8.49 0.29
CA ILE A 99 9.55 -8.80 -1.10
C ILE A 99 9.49 -7.54 -1.95
N PRO A 100 10.27 -7.49 -3.05
CA PRO A 100 10.20 -6.35 -3.98
C PRO A 100 8.82 -6.20 -4.60
N LEU A 101 8.50 -4.98 -5.02
CA LEU A 101 7.22 -4.69 -5.65
C LEU A 101 6.94 -5.61 -6.84
N GLU A 102 7.98 -5.91 -7.61
CA GLU A 102 7.87 -6.74 -8.82
C GLU A 102 7.47 -8.18 -8.51
N GLU A 103 7.53 -8.59 -7.26
CA GLU A 103 7.11 -9.94 -6.87
C GLU A 103 5.68 -10.00 -6.36
N GLN A 104 5.00 -8.87 -6.30
CA GLN A 104 3.58 -8.85 -5.95
C GLN A 104 2.76 -9.17 -7.19
N TYR A 105 1.63 -9.85 -6.98
CA TYR A 105 0.65 -10.10 -8.04
C TYR A 105 1.27 -10.71 -9.30
N ARG A 106 2.09 -11.74 -9.12
CA ARG A 106 2.82 -12.31 -10.26
C ARG A 106 1.89 -12.86 -11.33
N ASP A 107 0.76 -13.44 -10.95
CA ASP A 107 -0.20 -13.95 -11.92
C ASP A 107 -0.83 -12.80 -12.72
N ILE A 108 -1.13 -11.69 -12.03
CA ILE A 108 -1.68 -10.53 -12.71
C ILE A 108 -0.67 -9.96 -13.72
N GLN A 109 0.60 -9.93 -13.34
CA GLN A 109 1.64 -9.49 -14.28
C GLN A 109 1.66 -10.35 -15.53
N ARG A 110 1.44 -11.66 -15.35
CA ARG A 110 1.55 -12.62 -16.45
C ARG A 110 0.34 -12.56 -17.37
N TYR A 111 -0.86 -12.44 -16.81
CA TYR A 111 -2.09 -12.62 -17.60
C TYR A 111 -2.89 -11.34 -17.75
N GLN A 112 -2.62 -10.30 -16.99
CA GLN A 112 -3.39 -9.07 -17.01
C GLN A 112 -2.46 -7.87 -16.84
N MET A 113 -1.56 -7.69 -17.78
CA MET A 113 -0.51 -6.67 -17.69
C MET A 113 -1.08 -5.25 -17.57
N GLU A 114 -2.21 -4.97 -18.22
CA GLU A 114 -2.83 -3.66 -18.13
C GLU A 114 -3.24 -3.35 -16.69
N THR A 115 -3.82 -4.34 -16.01
CA THR A 115 -4.23 -4.18 -14.62
C THR A 115 -3.02 -3.98 -13.72
N TRP A 116 -1.93 -4.74 -13.97
CA TRP A 116 -0.70 -4.58 -13.24
C TRP A 116 -0.13 -3.16 -13.39
N ARG A 117 -0.14 -2.65 -14.62
CA ARG A 117 0.35 -1.29 -14.87
C ARG A 117 -0.50 -0.24 -14.17
N ALA A 118 -1.81 -0.47 -14.09
CA ALA A 118 -2.69 0.43 -13.36
C ALA A 118 -2.31 0.47 -11.87
N PHE A 119 -1.98 -0.69 -11.30
CA PHE A 119 -1.51 -0.75 -9.92
C PHE A 119 -0.18 0.00 -9.76
N LEU A 120 0.77 -0.24 -10.67
CA LEU A 120 2.06 0.44 -10.59
C LEU A 120 1.92 1.95 -10.67
N ARG A 121 1.01 2.45 -11.50
CA ARG A 121 0.83 3.90 -11.61
C ARG A 121 0.38 4.54 -10.32
N ARG A 122 -0.28 3.78 -9.45
CA ARG A 122 -0.75 4.30 -8.17
C ARG A 122 0.30 4.30 -7.07
N VAL A 123 1.43 3.61 -7.28
CA VAL A 123 2.52 3.58 -6.32
C VAL A 123 3.55 4.62 -6.74
N GLN A 124 3.68 5.71 -5.98
CA GLN A 124 4.60 6.79 -6.36
C GLN A 124 6.03 6.54 -5.92
N ASN A 125 6.23 5.92 -4.76
CA ASN A 125 7.55 5.78 -4.19
C ASN A 125 7.82 4.32 -3.86
N VAL A 126 9.03 3.84 -4.18
CA VAL A 126 9.48 2.49 -3.83
C VAL A 126 10.80 2.62 -3.10
N ILE A 127 10.86 2.16 -1.86
CA ILE A 127 12.02 2.31 -1.00
C ILE A 127 12.40 0.95 -0.46
N GLU A 128 13.67 0.58 -0.66
CA GLU A 128 14.23 -0.64 -0.11
C GLU A 128 14.96 -0.35 1.19
N TYR A 129 14.70 -1.16 2.22
CA TYR A 129 15.42 -1.11 3.48
C TYR A 129 16.50 -2.19 3.47
N LEU A 130 17.74 -1.77 3.57
CA LEU A 130 18.89 -2.68 3.56
C LEU A 130 19.12 -3.25 4.94
N PRO A 131 19.89 -4.36 5.05
CA PRO A 131 20.10 -5.00 6.35
C PRO A 131 20.71 -4.09 7.41
N ASP A 132 21.49 -3.09 7.02
CA ASP A 132 22.08 -2.14 7.97
C ASP A 132 21.12 -1.03 8.38
N GLY A 133 19.89 -1.06 7.87
CA GLY A 133 18.88 -0.04 8.18
C GLY A 133 18.90 1.16 7.26
N SER A 134 19.87 1.27 6.36
CA SER A 134 19.84 2.33 5.37
C SER A 134 18.79 2.05 4.30
N THR A 135 18.42 3.09 3.55
CA THR A 135 17.36 2.97 2.56
C THR A 135 17.86 3.39 1.19
N VAL A 136 17.26 2.79 0.18
CA VAL A 136 17.53 3.11 -1.22
C VAL A 136 16.21 3.35 -1.90
N GLN A 137 16.07 4.51 -2.57
CA GLN A 137 14.87 4.77 -3.34
C GLN A 137 15.06 4.24 -4.75
N HIS A 138 14.09 3.44 -5.21
CA HIS A 138 14.15 2.81 -6.51
C HIS A 138 13.15 3.45 -7.46
N LYS A 139 13.47 3.34 -8.76
CA LYS A 139 12.50 3.66 -9.79
C LYS A 139 11.54 2.49 -9.91
N LYS A 140 10.28 2.80 -10.16
CA LYS A 140 9.26 1.77 -10.24
C LYS A 140 9.54 0.83 -11.38
N GLY A 141 9.69 -0.46 -11.05
CA GLY A 141 9.63 -1.53 -11.98
C GLY A 141 10.63 -1.57 -13.10
N GLY A 142 11.31 -0.49 -13.37
CA GLY A 142 12.20 -0.45 -14.50
C GLY A 142 11.57 -0.89 -15.80
N PHE A 143 10.26 -0.69 -15.95
CA PHE A 143 9.55 -1.08 -17.16
C PHE A 143 9.91 -0.13 -18.28
N PRO A 144 10.28 -0.65 -19.46
CA PRO A 144 10.67 0.22 -20.57
C PRO A 144 9.58 1.23 -20.94
N CYS A 145 8.33 0.84 -20.85
CA CYS A 145 7.22 1.73 -21.19
C CYS A 145 7.09 2.90 -20.24
N ASP A 146 7.66 2.80 -19.05
CA ASP A 146 7.58 3.88 -18.07
C ASP A 146 8.60 4.97 -18.33
N THR A 147 9.50 4.77 -19.24
CA THR A 147 10.53 5.75 -19.57
C THR A 147 10.10 6.75 -20.62
N LYS A 148 8.91 6.57 -21.15
CA LYS A 148 8.42 7.43 -22.24
C LYS A 148 7.76 8.66 -21.74
#